data_018505c8a81ace81d3bc01845765d48c
#
_entry.id   018505c8a81ace81d3bc01845765d48c
#
_cell.length_a   1.000
_cell.length_b   1.000
_cell.length_c   1.000
_cell.angle_alpha   90.00
_cell.angle_beta   90.00
_cell.angle_gamma   90.00
#
_symmetry.space_group_name_H-M   'P 1'
#
loop_
_entity.id
_entity.type
_entity.pdbx_description
1 polymer ?
#
loop_
_entity_poly.entity_id
_entity_poly.type
_entity_poly.pdbx_seq_one_letter_code
_entity_poly.pdbx_strand_id
1 'polypeptide(L)'
;TVSGYEKGTRAIYEAAVNADRYLLTFINAGHNAAAPYPAPAESYARPDSFSHYADPVWDTVRMNNIFHHFATAYFGVYLKGEAGKQAYLDVVPNGKDAVFSMDREGKPTATHTYWKGFKRRTAVGLVLEHATP
;
A
#
# COMPACT_ATOMS: atom_id res chain seq x y z
N THR A 1 13.04 4.18 10.79
CA THR A 1 13.37 3.55 9.50
C THR A 1 13.77 2.11 9.72
N VAL A 2 13.23 1.20 8.90
CA VAL A 2 13.67 -0.19 8.89
C VAL A 2 15.15 -0.23 8.52
N SER A 3 15.95 -0.98 9.27
CA SER A 3 17.38 -1.14 8.98
C SER A 3 17.57 -1.62 7.54
N GLY A 4 18.37 -0.89 6.76
CA GLY A 4 18.64 -1.22 5.35
C GLY A 4 17.64 -0.66 4.34
N TYR A 5 16.61 0.10 4.74
CA TYR A 5 15.65 0.69 3.80
C TYR A 5 16.33 1.51 2.70
N GLU A 6 17.19 2.45 3.06
CA GLU A 6 17.87 3.35 2.11
C GLU A 6 18.80 2.61 1.14
N LYS A 7 19.52 1.60 1.64
CA LYS A 7 20.46 0.79 0.84
C LYS A 7 19.82 -0.43 0.18
N GLY A 8 18.58 -0.74 0.52
CA GLY A 8 17.81 -1.87 0.01
C GLY A 8 16.64 -1.40 -0.84
N THR A 9 15.45 -1.41 -0.29
CA THR A 9 14.19 -1.16 -1.02
C THR A 9 14.18 0.19 -1.74
N ARG A 10 14.64 1.26 -1.09
CA ARG A 10 14.72 2.59 -1.71
C ARG A 10 15.71 2.62 -2.87
N ALA A 11 16.91 2.08 -2.68
CA ALA A 11 17.93 2.02 -3.71
C ALA A 11 17.48 1.20 -4.95
N ILE A 12 16.77 0.09 -4.75
CA ILE A 12 16.19 -0.70 -5.84
C ILE A 12 15.15 0.12 -6.62
N TYR A 13 14.25 0.80 -5.92
CA TYR A 13 13.25 1.66 -6.55
C TYR A 13 13.91 2.77 -7.37
N GLU A 14 14.93 3.43 -6.85
CA GLU A 14 15.64 4.52 -7.53
C GLU A 14 16.47 4.03 -8.73
N ALA A 15 17.08 2.85 -8.63
CA ALA A 15 17.89 2.29 -9.69
C ALA A 15 17.09 1.74 -10.88
N ALA A 16 15.80 1.41 -10.71
CA ALA A 16 14.96 0.82 -11.75
C ALA A 16 14.44 1.87 -12.75
N VAL A 17 15.34 2.71 -13.28
CA VAL A 17 15.00 3.89 -14.11
C VAL A 17 14.40 3.56 -15.48
N ASN A 18 14.49 2.32 -15.94
CA ASN A 18 13.96 1.87 -17.22
C ASN A 18 12.60 1.15 -17.08
N ALA A 19 11.93 1.29 -15.94
CA ALA A 19 10.66 0.61 -15.66
C ALA A 19 9.66 1.55 -14.98
N ASP A 20 8.38 1.35 -15.28
CA ASP A 20 7.30 1.85 -14.43
C ASP A 20 7.39 1.20 -13.05
N ARG A 21 7.51 2.00 -12.02
CA ARG A 21 7.77 1.51 -10.67
C ARG A 21 6.95 2.21 -9.62
N TYR A 22 6.45 1.44 -8.69
CA TYR A 22 5.65 1.92 -7.57
C TYR A 22 6.31 1.49 -6.26
N LEU A 23 6.33 2.38 -5.29
CA LEU A 23 6.81 2.11 -3.92
C LEU A 23 5.70 2.42 -2.93
N LEU A 24 5.12 1.36 -2.36
CA LEU A 24 4.13 1.47 -1.28
C LEU A 24 4.85 1.48 0.07
N THR A 25 4.66 2.55 0.83
CA THR A 25 5.22 2.70 2.17
C THR A 25 4.12 2.75 3.22
N PHE A 26 4.24 1.92 4.25
CA PHE A 26 3.46 1.99 5.48
C PHE A 26 4.27 2.77 6.52
N ILE A 27 3.84 3.97 6.86
CA ILE A 27 4.57 4.83 7.80
C ILE A 27 4.56 4.19 9.19
N ASN A 28 5.73 4.13 9.82
CA ASN A 28 5.96 3.51 11.12
C ASN A 28 5.70 1.99 11.20
N ALA A 29 5.53 1.30 10.07
CA ALA A 29 5.49 -0.15 10.06
C ALA A 29 6.85 -0.76 10.42
N GLY A 30 6.83 -1.94 11.01
CA GLY A 30 8.01 -2.75 11.30
C GLY A 30 8.45 -3.59 10.09
N HIS A 31 9.35 -4.52 10.36
CA HIS A 31 9.94 -5.41 9.35
C HIS A 31 8.90 -6.38 8.74
N ASN A 32 7.88 -6.75 9.52
CA ASN A 32 6.89 -7.76 9.14
C ASN A 32 5.68 -7.19 8.38
N ALA A 33 5.82 -6.02 7.78
CA ALA A 33 4.83 -5.47 6.86
C ALA A 33 4.57 -6.48 5.73
N ALA A 34 3.32 -6.81 5.48
CA ALA A 34 2.88 -7.82 4.51
C ALA A 34 3.27 -9.28 4.85
N ALA A 35 3.53 -9.58 6.14
CA ALA A 35 3.63 -10.97 6.59
C ALA A 35 2.37 -11.77 6.22
N PRO A 36 2.48 -13.08 5.97
CA PRO A 36 1.34 -13.91 5.58
C PRO A 36 0.19 -13.84 6.60
N TYR A 37 -1.04 -13.76 6.08
CA TYR A 37 -2.24 -13.86 6.90
C TYR A 37 -3.27 -14.82 6.26
N PRO A 38 -3.84 -15.77 7.02
CA PRO A 38 -3.48 -16.08 8.42
C PRO A 38 -2.03 -16.55 8.56
N ALA A 39 -1.46 -16.36 9.73
CA ALA A 39 -0.14 -16.92 10.03
C ALA A 39 -0.17 -18.45 9.86
N PRO A 40 0.93 -19.09 9.44
CA PRO A 40 1.00 -20.54 9.32
C PRO A 40 0.62 -21.23 10.63
N ALA A 41 -0.13 -22.35 10.54
CA ALA A 41 -0.65 -23.06 11.71
C ALA A 41 0.46 -23.49 12.70
N GLU A 42 1.63 -23.81 12.17
CA GLU A 42 2.81 -24.19 12.95
C GLU A 42 3.30 -23.06 13.86
N SER A 43 3.02 -21.80 13.50
CA SER A 43 3.41 -20.63 14.29
C SER A 43 2.65 -20.53 15.61
N TYR A 44 1.42 -21.07 15.67
CA TYR A 44 0.61 -21.02 16.88
C TYR A 44 1.13 -21.91 18.03
N ALA A 45 1.99 -22.88 17.72
CA ALA A 45 2.62 -23.73 18.72
C ALA A 45 3.80 -23.06 19.45
N ARG A 46 4.22 -21.88 19.01
CA ARG A 46 5.38 -21.16 19.58
C ARG A 46 4.97 -19.75 20.03
N PRO A 47 4.99 -19.43 21.33
CA PRO A 47 4.57 -18.12 21.85
C PRO A 47 5.33 -16.92 21.26
N ASP A 48 6.61 -17.11 20.92
CA ASP A 48 7.50 -16.10 20.34
C ASP A 48 7.30 -15.89 18.84
N SER A 49 6.66 -16.82 18.15
CA SER A 49 6.47 -16.72 16.70
C SER A 49 5.39 -15.71 16.29
N PHE A 50 4.49 -15.32 17.19
CA PHE A 50 3.51 -14.27 16.91
C PHE A 50 4.16 -12.95 16.47
N SER A 51 5.30 -12.59 17.07
CA SER A 51 6.04 -11.39 16.72
C SER A 51 6.55 -11.37 15.27
N HIS A 52 6.71 -12.53 14.64
CA HIS A 52 7.12 -12.65 13.23
C HIS A 52 5.99 -12.37 12.23
N TYR A 53 4.73 -12.40 12.69
CA TYR A 53 3.53 -12.22 11.87
C TYR A 53 2.71 -10.99 12.26
N ALA A 54 3.13 -10.28 13.29
CA ALA A 54 2.48 -9.07 13.76
C ALA A 54 3.34 -7.83 13.51
N ASP A 55 2.69 -6.73 13.23
CA ASP A 55 3.34 -5.42 13.21
C ASP A 55 3.00 -4.66 14.50
N PRO A 56 3.95 -3.94 15.12
CA PRO A 56 3.70 -3.24 16.39
C PRO A 56 2.76 -2.03 16.25
N VAL A 57 2.55 -1.51 15.03
CA VAL A 57 1.76 -0.30 14.76
C VAL A 57 0.55 -0.60 13.89
N TRP A 58 0.70 -1.48 12.91
CA TRP A 58 -0.32 -1.76 11.92
C TRP A 58 -1.02 -3.09 12.16
N ASP A 59 -2.33 -3.09 11.95
CA ASP A 59 -3.10 -4.33 11.85
C ASP A 59 -2.66 -5.16 10.64
N THR A 60 -2.28 -6.41 10.85
CA THR A 60 -1.73 -7.29 9.80
C THR A 60 -2.75 -7.60 8.70
N VAL A 61 -4.02 -7.80 9.06
CA VAL A 61 -5.10 -8.03 8.08
C VAL A 61 -5.26 -6.82 7.17
N ARG A 62 -5.29 -5.65 7.78
CA ARG A 62 -5.38 -4.38 7.05
C ARG A 62 -4.19 -4.18 6.13
N MET A 63 -2.98 -4.45 6.57
CA MET A 63 -1.77 -4.33 5.72
C MET A 63 -1.86 -5.26 4.51
N ASN A 64 -2.25 -6.51 4.71
CA ASN A 64 -2.41 -7.46 3.62
C ASN A 64 -3.50 -7.02 2.63
N ASN A 65 -4.63 -6.52 3.12
CA ASN A 65 -5.70 -6.01 2.25
C ASN A 65 -5.25 -4.80 1.43
N ILE A 66 -4.48 -3.89 2.02
CA ILE A 66 -3.90 -2.73 1.31
C ILE A 66 -2.88 -3.20 0.26
N PHE A 67 -2.00 -4.13 0.62
CA PHE A 67 -1.05 -4.71 -0.32
C PHE A 67 -1.76 -5.38 -1.50
N HIS A 68 -2.75 -6.22 -1.23
CA HIS A 68 -3.55 -6.88 -2.28
C HIS A 68 -4.30 -5.89 -3.17
N HIS A 69 -4.80 -4.79 -2.60
CA HIS A 69 -5.46 -3.72 -3.37
C HIS A 69 -4.53 -3.16 -4.45
N PHE A 70 -3.33 -2.74 -4.08
CA PHE A 70 -2.36 -2.17 -5.03
C PHE A 70 -1.76 -3.23 -5.96
N ALA A 71 -1.40 -4.41 -5.45
CA ALA A 71 -0.88 -5.50 -6.28
C ALA A 71 -1.91 -5.94 -7.33
N THR A 72 -3.18 -6.07 -6.96
CA THR A 72 -4.26 -6.41 -7.90
C THR A 72 -4.45 -5.33 -8.96
N ALA A 73 -4.38 -4.06 -8.59
CA ALA A 73 -4.46 -2.96 -9.53
C ALA A 73 -3.26 -2.97 -10.49
N TYR A 74 -2.05 -3.11 -9.96
CA TYR A 74 -0.81 -3.17 -10.74
C TYR A 74 -0.83 -4.32 -11.75
N PHE A 75 -1.08 -5.54 -11.31
CA PHE A 75 -1.16 -6.69 -12.21
C PHE A 75 -2.35 -6.61 -13.19
N GLY A 76 -3.44 -5.98 -12.79
CA GLY A 76 -4.56 -5.70 -13.68
C GLY A 76 -4.13 -4.82 -14.86
N VAL A 77 -3.42 -3.73 -14.59
CA VAL A 77 -2.90 -2.83 -15.64
C VAL A 77 -1.83 -3.51 -16.49
N TYR A 78 -0.76 -4.00 -15.86
CA TYR A 78 0.47 -4.37 -16.58
C TYR A 78 0.46 -5.79 -17.15
N LEU A 79 -0.28 -6.73 -16.56
CA LEU A 79 -0.35 -8.10 -17.08
C LEU A 79 -1.65 -8.40 -17.84
N LYS A 80 -2.76 -7.74 -17.48
CA LYS A 80 -4.07 -8.04 -18.10
C LYS A 80 -4.56 -6.94 -19.04
N GLY A 81 -3.92 -5.78 -19.08
CA GLY A 81 -4.35 -4.65 -19.90
C GLY A 81 -5.66 -4.00 -19.43
N GLU A 82 -6.04 -4.17 -18.16
CA GLU A 82 -7.25 -3.61 -17.57
C GLU A 82 -7.09 -2.11 -17.26
N ALA A 83 -7.19 -1.25 -18.29
CA ALA A 83 -6.94 0.20 -18.16
C ALA A 83 -7.73 0.87 -17.03
N GLY A 84 -8.94 0.40 -16.73
CA GLY A 84 -9.75 0.92 -15.61
C GLY A 84 -9.13 0.73 -14.21
N LYS A 85 -8.14 -0.14 -14.09
CA LYS A 85 -7.38 -0.36 -12.85
C LYS A 85 -6.36 0.73 -12.57
N GLN A 86 -5.93 1.47 -13.58
CA GLN A 86 -4.99 2.59 -13.43
C GLN A 86 -5.48 3.62 -12.39
N ALA A 87 -6.79 3.88 -12.33
CA ALA A 87 -7.38 4.81 -11.37
C ALA A 87 -7.19 4.44 -9.89
N TYR A 88 -6.73 3.23 -9.59
CA TYR A 88 -6.37 2.80 -8.23
C TYR A 88 -4.88 3.04 -7.93
N LEU A 89 -4.09 3.33 -8.95
CA LEU A 89 -2.66 3.62 -8.86
C LEU A 89 -2.36 5.12 -9.01
N ASP A 90 -3.21 5.85 -9.76
CA ASP A 90 -3.12 7.30 -9.94
C ASP A 90 -3.69 8.03 -8.72
N VAL A 91 -2.91 8.05 -7.66
CA VAL A 91 -3.32 8.62 -6.39
C VAL A 91 -2.38 9.75 -5.95
N VAL A 92 -2.87 10.66 -5.12
CA VAL A 92 -2.00 11.64 -4.44
C VAL A 92 -0.97 10.86 -3.63
N PRO A 93 0.34 11.12 -3.78
CA PRO A 93 1.37 10.27 -3.21
C PRO A 93 1.23 9.99 -1.71
N ASN A 94 0.89 11.00 -0.92
CA ASN A 94 0.67 10.81 0.51
C ASN A 94 -0.82 10.79 0.84
N GLY A 95 -1.30 9.69 1.39
CA GLY A 95 -2.72 9.51 1.70
C GLY A 95 -3.30 10.51 2.71
N LYS A 96 -2.45 11.17 3.53
CA LYS A 96 -2.90 12.25 4.44
C LYS A 96 -3.30 13.52 3.69
N ASP A 97 -2.70 13.76 2.49
CA ASP A 97 -2.91 14.98 1.70
C ASP A 97 -4.09 14.83 0.72
N ALA A 98 -4.63 13.62 0.61
CA ALA A 98 -5.77 13.31 -0.22
C ALA A 98 -7.09 13.89 0.33
N VAL A 99 -7.85 14.58 -0.51
CA VAL A 99 -9.09 15.25 -0.14
C VAL A 99 -10.30 14.34 -0.33
N PHE A 100 -11.04 14.07 0.74
CA PHE A 100 -12.31 13.35 0.68
C PHE A 100 -13.47 14.36 0.59
N SER A 101 -14.02 14.57 -0.59
CA SER A 101 -15.11 15.51 -0.85
C SER A 101 -16.23 14.84 -1.64
N MET A 102 -17.43 14.80 -1.05
CA MET A 102 -18.62 14.22 -1.65
C MET A 102 -19.75 15.27 -1.67
N ASP A 103 -20.60 15.21 -2.66
CA ASP A 103 -21.84 15.98 -2.70
C ASP A 103 -22.91 15.37 -1.79
N ARG A 104 -24.11 15.97 -1.81
CA ARG A 104 -25.27 15.53 -0.99
C ARG A 104 -25.79 14.13 -1.40
N GLU A 105 -25.49 13.71 -2.62
CA GLU A 105 -25.90 12.40 -3.19
C GLU A 105 -24.82 11.33 -2.98
N GLY A 106 -23.69 11.69 -2.34
CA GLY A 106 -22.57 10.75 -2.09
C GLY A 106 -21.68 10.53 -3.31
N LYS A 107 -21.73 11.41 -4.30
CA LYS A 107 -20.83 11.37 -5.47
C LYS A 107 -19.59 12.23 -5.22
N PRO A 108 -18.41 11.81 -5.74
CA PRO A 108 -17.20 12.62 -5.65
C PRO A 108 -17.38 13.98 -6.32
N THR A 109 -16.98 15.05 -5.63
CA THR A 109 -16.93 16.40 -6.21
C THR A 109 -15.67 16.61 -7.04
N ALA A 110 -15.56 17.74 -7.76
CA ALA A 110 -14.37 18.08 -8.56
C ALA A 110 -13.07 18.21 -7.72
N THR A 111 -13.18 18.44 -6.41
CA THR A 111 -12.03 18.53 -5.50
C THR A 111 -11.69 17.21 -4.83
N HIS A 112 -12.41 16.13 -5.13
CA HIS A 112 -12.16 14.81 -4.56
C HIS A 112 -10.89 14.20 -5.16
N THR A 113 -9.86 14.02 -4.33
CA THR A 113 -8.61 13.35 -4.70
C THR A 113 -8.32 12.15 -3.81
N TYR A 114 -9.32 11.71 -3.03
CA TYR A 114 -9.09 10.61 -2.10
C TYR A 114 -8.88 9.28 -2.81
N TRP A 115 -8.03 8.45 -2.27
CA TRP A 115 -7.60 7.20 -2.89
C TRP A 115 -8.79 6.30 -3.18
N LYS A 116 -8.92 5.90 -4.43
CA LYS A 116 -10.02 5.04 -4.92
C LYS A 116 -10.02 3.69 -4.19
N GLY A 117 -11.18 3.29 -3.67
CA GLY A 117 -11.33 2.07 -2.88
C GLY A 117 -11.07 2.24 -1.39
N PHE A 118 -10.58 3.40 -0.93
CA PHE A 118 -10.35 3.69 0.48
C PHE A 118 -11.52 4.46 1.09
N LYS A 119 -11.93 4.05 2.28
CA LYS A 119 -12.88 4.83 3.08
C LYS A 119 -12.18 6.08 3.65
N ARG A 120 -12.96 7.12 3.93
CA ARG A 120 -12.43 8.35 4.54
C ARG A 120 -11.50 8.04 5.72
N ARG A 121 -10.34 8.69 5.78
CA ARG A 121 -9.29 8.53 6.80
C ARG A 121 -8.52 7.19 6.76
N THR A 122 -8.85 6.25 5.89
CA THR A 122 -8.16 4.96 5.88
C THR A 122 -6.88 4.92 5.04
N ALA A 123 -6.57 5.98 4.28
CA ALA A 123 -5.30 6.12 3.56
C ALA A 123 -4.21 6.83 4.40
N VAL A 124 -4.55 7.37 5.58
CA VAL A 124 -3.58 8.03 6.46
C VAL A 124 -2.52 7.03 6.92
N GLY A 125 -1.25 7.43 6.82
CA GLY A 125 -0.12 6.56 7.14
C GLY A 125 0.40 5.76 5.94
N LEU A 126 -0.17 5.96 4.74
CA LEU A 126 0.27 5.34 3.51
C LEU A 126 0.90 6.36 2.57
N VAL A 127 1.96 5.94 1.88
CA VAL A 127 2.55 6.68 0.75
C VAL A 127 2.67 5.71 -0.42
N LEU A 128 2.22 6.14 -1.60
CA LEU A 128 2.43 5.43 -2.87
C LEU A 128 3.21 6.37 -3.79
N GLU A 129 4.47 6.07 -3.99
CA GLU A 129 5.32 6.77 -4.96
C GLU A 129 5.24 6.05 -6.30
N HIS A 130 5.21 6.81 -7.38
CA HIS A 130 5.24 6.32 -8.77
C HIS A 130 6.31 7.07 -9.54
N ALA A 131 7.08 6.35 -10.33
CA ALA A 131 8.00 6.93 -11.30
C ALA A 131 7.96 6.12 -12.60
N THR A 132 8.05 6.83 -13.72
CA THR A 132 8.14 6.27 -15.07
C THR A 132 9.59 6.17 -15.51
N PRO A 133 9.88 5.46 -16.61
CA PRO A 133 11.21 5.41 -17.24
C PRO A 133 11.76 6.78 -17.57
#